data_3570ffa01e3d4fe1aa83a6dfa571cf47
#
_entry.id   3570ffa01e3d4fe1aa83a6dfa571cf47
#
_cell.length_a   1.000
_cell.length_b   1.000
_cell.length_c   1.000
_cell.angle_alpha   90.00
_cell.angle_beta   90.00
_cell.angle_gamma   90.00
#
_symmetry.space_group_name_H-M   'P 1'
#
loop_
_entity.id
_entity.type
_entity.pdbx_description
1 polymer ?
#
loop_
_entity_poly.entity_id
_entity_poly.type
_entity_poly.pdbx_seq_one_letter_code
_entity_poly.pdbx_strand_id
1 'polypeptide(L)'
;MSLSAADIEFEEIAFTPRQEAVLECALGLLVEGGEKALTTAGLARTANCSKESLYKWFGDRDGLLAAVVAYQASKVHFPPESGATADAGTFRKHLTAFATELLAVLFGETSVALNRLSIGQSNRDDNRLGRLLLVRGKHMISAKARALMEAGRHRGYLKFDDAEEAYQVLYGLAVRDVHIRLLLGEKASEEERDLNGQAEVAVDRFYKLFGA
;
A
#
# COMPACT_ATOMS: atom_id res chain seq x y z
N MET A 1 -9.64 25.71 -5.62
CA MET A 1 -8.88 25.68 -4.36
C MET A 1 -8.26 24.30 -4.28
N SER A 2 -6.97 24.22 -4.49
CA SER A 2 -6.21 22.95 -4.39
C SER A 2 -5.96 22.69 -2.91
N LEU A 3 -6.51 21.60 -2.37
CA LEU A 3 -6.17 21.11 -1.04
C LEU A 3 -4.70 20.73 -1.06
N SER A 4 -3.90 21.37 -0.23
CA SER A 4 -2.49 21.03 -0.02
C SER A 4 -2.41 19.61 0.55
N ALA A 5 -1.48 18.80 0.04
CA ALA A 5 -1.23 17.44 0.52
C ALA A 5 -0.76 17.38 1.99
N ALA A 6 -0.57 18.52 2.64
CA ALA A 6 -0.09 18.66 4.01
C ALA A 6 -1.19 18.56 5.10
N ASP A 7 -2.49 18.63 4.72
CA ASP A 7 -3.58 18.75 5.69
C ASP A 7 -4.40 17.47 5.90
N ILE A 8 -3.93 16.33 5.39
CA ILE A 8 -4.60 15.05 5.65
C ILE A 8 -3.88 14.37 6.82
N GLU A 9 -4.37 14.60 8.04
CA GLU A 9 -4.08 13.71 9.17
C GLU A 9 -4.56 12.30 8.80
N PHE A 10 -3.64 11.41 8.47
CA PHE A 10 -3.94 10.00 8.26
C PHE A 10 -4.06 9.33 9.63
N GLU A 11 -5.26 9.32 10.22
CA GLU A 11 -5.54 8.42 11.34
C GLU A 11 -5.23 6.98 10.88
N GLU A 12 -4.37 6.32 11.62
CA GLU A 12 -4.07 4.91 11.41
C GLU A 12 -5.33 4.10 11.75
N ILE A 13 -6.02 3.64 10.70
CA ILE A 13 -7.24 2.84 10.88
C ILE A 13 -6.81 1.47 11.36
N ALA A 14 -6.87 1.24 12.67
CA ALA A 14 -6.69 -0.09 13.25
C ALA A 14 -7.99 -0.88 13.09
N PHE A 15 -7.92 -2.00 12.39
CA PHE A 15 -9.03 -2.93 12.28
C PHE A 15 -8.96 -3.99 13.38
N THR A 16 -10.10 -4.40 13.91
CA THR A 16 -10.16 -5.56 14.79
C THR A 16 -9.95 -6.86 13.97
N PRO A 17 -9.47 -7.97 14.57
CA PRO A 17 -9.29 -9.23 13.83
C PRO A 17 -10.56 -9.70 13.11
N ARG A 18 -11.73 -9.37 13.66
CA ARG A 18 -13.01 -9.70 13.02
C ARG A 18 -13.28 -8.83 11.80
N GLN A 19 -12.95 -7.55 11.84
CA GLN A 19 -13.06 -6.65 10.69
C GLN A 19 -12.07 -7.05 9.60
N GLU A 20 -10.85 -7.40 9.95
CA GLU A 20 -9.84 -7.89 9.00
C GLU A 20 -10.32 -9.14 8.25
N ALA A 21 -10.86 -10.14 8.98
CA ALA A 21 -11.41 -11.33 8.34
C ALA A 21 -12.55 -11.01 7.35
N VAL A 22 -13.38 -10.01 7.65
CA VAL A 22 -14.43 -9.53 6.74
C VAL A 22 -13.84 -8.81 5.54
N LEU A 23 -12.82 -8.00 5.74
CA LEU A 23 -12.13 -7.27 4.65
C LEU A 23 -11.39 -8.22 3.72
N GLU A 24 -10.81 -9.32 4.22
CA GLU A 24 -10.25 -10.39 3.38
C GLU A 24 -11.32 -11.06 2.51
N CYS A 25 -12.50 -11.37 3.06
CA CYS A 25 -13.62 -11.87 2.27
C CYS A 25 -14.06 -10.86 1.20
N ALA A 26 -14.09 -9.58 1.54
CA ALA A 26 -14.43 -8.51 0.59
C ALA A 26 -13.42 -8.41 -0.55
N LEU A 27 -12.12 -8.52 -0.24
CA LEU A 27 -11.04 -8.57 -1.23
C LEU A 27 -11.21 -9.75 -2.19
N GLY A 28 -11.48 -10.96 -1.65
CA GLY A 28 -11.76 -12.14 -2.47
C GLY A 28 -12.91 -11.92 -3.45
N LEU A 29 -14.04 -11.39 -2.98
CA LEU A 29 -15.20 -11.09 -3.84
C LEU A 29 -14.86 -10.06 -4.93
N LEU A 30 -14.05 -9.04 -4.60
CA LEU A 30 -13.61 -8.04 -5.59
C LEU A 30 -12.68 -8.64 -6.65
N VAL A 31 -11.77 -9.52 -6.25
CA VAL A 31 -10.83 -10.18 -7.16
C VAL A 31 -11.57 -11.12 -8.11
N GLU A 32 -12.51 -11.91 -7.59
CA GLU A 32 -13.24 -12.94 -8.36
C GLU A 32 -14.29 -12.34 -9.30
N GLY A 33 -15.05 -11.36 -8.84
CA GLY A 33 -16.23 -10.88 -9.57
C GLY A 33 -16.35 -9.36 -9.71
N GLY A 34 -15.29 -8.62 -9.37
CA GLY A 34 -15.22 -7.16 -9.44
C GLY A 34 -16.21 -6.48 -8.46
N GLU A 35 -16.40 -5.18 -8.64
CA GLU A 35 -17.26 -4.40 -7.72
C GLU A 35 -18.73 -4.88 -7.68
N LYS A 36 -19.22 -5.52 -8.76
CA LYS A 36 -20.59 -6.05 -8.80
C LYS A 36 -20.77 -7.24 -7.85
N ALA A 37 -19.72 -8.01 -7.61
CA ALA A 37 -19.75 -9.14 -6.67
C ALA A 37 -19.73 -8.68 -5.20
N LEU A 38 -19.20 -7.51 -4.91
CA LEU A 38 -19.15 -6.95 -3.56
C LEU A 38 -20.52 -6.34 -3.20
N THR A 39 -21.47 -7.21 -2.84
CA THR A 39 -22.76 -6.82 -2.28
C THR A 39 -22.78 -7.05 -0.77
N THR A 40 -23.51 -6.21 -0.03
CA THR A 40 -23.65 -6.38 1.45
C THR A 40 -24.21 -7.76 1.80
N ALA A 41 -25.16 -8.27 1.00
CA ALA A 41 -25.75 -9.61 1.23
C ALA A 41 -24.76 -10.74 0.90
N GLY A 42 -23.99 -10.61 -0.18
CA GLY A 42 -22.93 -11.54 -0.55
C GLY A 42 -21.84 -11.61 0.51
N LEU A 43 -21.33 -10.44 0.91
CA LEU A 43 -20.27 -10.32 1.92
C LEU A 43 -20.74 -10.86 3.29
N ALA A 44 -21.95 -10.49 3.75
CA ALA A 44 -22.49 -10.98 5.01
C ALA A 44 -22.53 -12.52 5.07
N ARG A 45 -22.94 -13.15 3.96
CA ARG A 45 -22.97 -14.61 3.83
C ARG A 45 -21.56 -15.21 3.80
N THR A 46 -20.65 -14.68 2.97
CA THR A 46 -19.29 -15.20 2.82
C THR A 46 -18.48 -15.04 4.10
N ALA A 47 -18.60 -13.89 4.77
CA ALA A 47 -17.89 -13.59 6.01
C ALA A 47 -18.61 -14.08 7.27
N ASN A 48 -19.77 -14.77 7.15
CA ASN A 48 -20.57 -15.24 8.26
C ASN A 48 -20.84 -14.17 9.32
N CYS A 49 -21.38 -13.02 8.90
CA CYS A 49 -21.77 -11.90 9.77
C CYS A 49 -23.12 -11.32 9.37
N SER A 50 -23.70 -10.48 10.25
CA SER A 50 -24.95 -9.80 9.92
C SER A 50 -24.71 -8.57 9.05
N LYS A 51 -25.71 -8.16 8.26
CA LYS A 51 -25.66 -6.89 7.51
C LYS A 51 -25.54 -5.69 8.43
N GLU A 52 -26.19 -5.73 9.59
CA GLU A 52 -26.12 -4.69 10.62
C GLU A 52 -24.69 -4.51 11.13
N SER A 53 -23.94 -5.61 11.30
CA SER A 53 -22.52 -5.55 11.66
C SER A 53 -21.68 -4.84 10.59
N LEU A 54 -21.93 -5.15 9.31
CA LEU A 54 -21.25 -4.49 8.20
C LEU A 54 -21.54 -2.98 8.18
N TYR A 55 -22.80 -2.59 8.33
CA TYR A 55 -23.16 -1.18 8.41
C TYR A 55 -22.57 -0.48 9.63
N LYS A 56 -22.55 -1.15 10.78
CA LYS A 56 -21.95 -0.61 12.01
C LYS A 56 -20.42 -0.41 11.85
N TRP A 57 -19.72 -1.31 11.19
CA TRP A 57 -18.25 -1.25 11.06
C TRP A 57 -17.77 -0.33 9.94
N PHE A 58 -18.46 -0.35 8.83
CA PHE A 58 -17.99 0.27 7.59
C PHE A 58 -18.91 1.34 7.03
N GLY A 59 -20.07 1.56 7.66
CA GLY A 59 -21.07 2.49 7.16
C GLY A 59 -21.80 1.95 5.93
N ASP A 60 -21.61 2.60 4.81
CA ASP A 60 -22.20 2.23 3.53
C ASP A 60 -21.23 1.43 2.65
N ARG A 61 -21.63 1.19 1.40
CA ARG A 61 -20.79 0.52 0.41
C ARG A 61 -19.47 1.25 0.15
N ASP A 62 -19.49 2.56 0.26
CA ASP A 62 -18.34 3.40 -0.01
C ASP A 62 -17.34 3.34 1.12
N GLY A 63 -17.82 3.37 2.36
CA GLY A 63 -17.01 3.16 3.53
C GLY A 63 -16.39 1.76 3.55
N LEU A 64 -17.14 0.73 3.13
CA LEU A 64 -16.59 -0.62 2.98
C LEU A 64 -15.46 -0.64 1.93
N LEU A 65 -15.66 -0.04 0.76
CA LEU A 65 -14.64 -0.01 -0.29
C LEU A 65 -13.39 0.76 0.15
N ALA A 66 -13.59 1.87 0.87
CA ALA A 66 -12.50 2.63 1.46
C ALA A 66 -11.73 1.82 2.51
N ALA A 67 -12.44 1.07 3.37
CA ALA A 67 -11.84 0.19 4.37
C ALA A 67 -11.05 -0.97 3.72
N VAL A 68 -11.57 -1.57 2.65
CA VAL A 68 -10.86 -2.61 1.88
C VAL A 68 -9.53 -2.10 1.33
N VAL A 69 -9.52 -0.91 0.73
CA VAL A 69 -8.28 -0.31 0.19
C VAL A 69 -7.31 0.05 1.30
N ALA A 70 -7.80 0.65 2.40
CA ALA A 70 -6.98 0.99 3.56
C ALA A 70 -6.36 -0.25 4.22
N TYR A 71 -7.15 -1.32 4.35
CA TYR A 71 -6.67 -2.61 4.86
C TYR A 71 -5.60 -3.24 3.96
N GLN A 72 -5.77 -3.20 2.64
CA GLN A 72 -4.74 -3.70 1.73
C GLN A 72 -3.44 -2.88 1.85
N ALA A 73 -3.54 -1.57 2.01
CA ALA A 73 -2.39 -0.69 2.18
C ALA A 73 -1.72 -0.85 3.57
N SER A 74 -2.48 -1.21 4.61
CA SER A 74 -1.93 -1.42 5.97
C SER A 74 -1.00 -2.63 6.06
N LYS A 75 -1.02 -3.54 5.08
CA LYS A 75 -0.09 -4.66 4.97
C LYS A 75 1.36 -4.23 4.69
N VAL A 76 1.57 -2.98 4.27
CA VAL A 76 2.91 -2.37 4.27
C VAL A 76 3.17 -1.82 5.67
N HIS A 77 3.96 -2.55 6.45
CA HIS A 77 4.31 -2.14 7.79
C HIS A 77 5.44 -1.12 7.77
N PHE A 78 5.43 -0.25 8.76
CA PHE A 78 6.50 0.70 9.00
C PHE A 78 7.12 0.39 10.36
N PRO A 79 8.45 0.42 10.47
CA PRO A 79 9.08 0.21 11.75
C PRO A 79 8.54 1.24 12.75
N PRO A 80 8.25 0.85 14.01
CA PRO A 80 7.76 1.78 15.01
C PRO A 80 8.78 2.93 15.20
N GLU A 81 8.27 4.14 15.44
CA GLU A 81 9.09 5.34 15.70
C GLU A 81 10.08 5.18 16.85
N SER A 82 9.86 4.19 17.72
CA SER A 82 10.77 3.79 18.80
C SER A 82 12.15 3.31 18.34
N GLY A 83 12.43 3.24 17.06
CA GLY A 83 13.78 3.14 16.51
C GLY A 83 14.70 4.34 16.81
N ALA A 84 14.40 5.15 17.84
CA ALA A 84 15.24 6.28 18.29
C ALA A 84 16.69 5.90 18.62
N THR A 85 16.97 4.62 18.83
CA THR A 85 18.32 4.07 19.11
C THR A 85 18.86 3.18 17.99
N ALA A 86 18.16 3.05 16.85
CA ALA A 86 18.63 2.21 15.76
C ALA A 86 19.90 2.81 15.13
N ASP A 87 20.93 2.01 15.00
CA ASP A 87 22.15 2.37 14.25
C ASP A 87 21.88 2.37 12.72
N ALA A 88 22.87 2.84 11.94
CA ALA A 88 22.75 2.92 10.48
C ALA A 88 22.46 1.55 9.84
N GLY A 89 23.02 0.46 10.38
CA GLY A 89 22.79 -0.89 9.90
C GLY A 89 21.34 -1.35 10.14
N THR A 90 20.81 -1.06 11.32
CA THR A 90 19.41 -1.34 11.67
C THR A 90 18.45 -0.50 10.84
N PHE A 91 18.74 0.78 10.64
CA PHE A 91 17.93 1.63 9.76
C PHE A 91 17.89 1.10 8.33
N ARG A 92 19.04 0.65 7.78
CA ARG A 92 19.10 0.04 6.46
C ARG A 92 18.24 -1.23 6.37
N LYS A 93 18.26 -2.09 7.40
CA LYS A 93 17.38 -3.28 7.47
C LYS A 93 15.90 -2.88 7.47
N HIS A 94 15.53 -1.83 8.21
CA HIS A 94 14.16 -1.32 8.21
C HIS A 94 13.73 -0.81 6.83
N LEU A 95 14.63 -0.13 6.12
CA LEU A 95 14.35 0.33 4.76
C LEU A 95 14.20 -0.83 3.77
N THR A 96 15.01 -1.88 3.92
CA THR A 96 14.88 -3.11 3.11
C THR A 96 13.57 -3.84 3.42
N ALA A 97 13.21 -3.99 4.69
CA ALA A 97 11.95 -4.61 5.10
C ALA A 97 10.74 -3.84 4.54
N PHE A 98 10.73 -2.52 4.66
CA PHE A 98 9.71 -1.67 4.05
C PHE A 98 9.61 -1.88 2.53
N ALA A 99 10.73 -1.89 1.82
CA ALA A 99 10.74 -2.11 0.37
C ALA A 99 10.24 -3.51 0.00
N THR A 100 10.59 -4.55 0.78
CA THR A 100 10.11 -5.92 0.58
C THR A 100 8.58 -5.99 0.73
N GLU A 101 8.02 -5.40 1.78
CA GLU A 101 6.57 -5.41 2.01
C GLU A 101 5.81 -4.56 0.97
N LEU A 102 6.38 -3.43 0.56
CA LEU A 102 5.84 -2.63 -0.54
C LEU A 102 5.74 -3.47 -1.83
N LEU A 103 6.78 -4.21 -2.18
CA LEU A 103 6.78 -5.11 -3.33
C LEU A 103 5.75 -6.25 -3.14
N ALA A 104 5.68 -6.85 -1.96
CA ALA A 104 4.71 -7.91 -1.64
C ALA A 104 3.26 -7.43 -1.84
N VAL A 105 2.96 -6.22 -1.41
CA VAL A 105 1.64 -5.62 -1.62
C VAL A 105 1.40 -5.30 -3.09
N LEU A 106 2.33 -4.62 -3.77
CA LEU A 106 2.14 -4.18 -5.15
C LEU A 106 2.08 -5.33 -6.17
N PHE A 107 2.88 -6.37 -5.97
CA PHE A 107 2.96 -7.52 -6.88
C PHE A 107 1.99 -8.63 -6.51
N GLY A 108 1.33 -8.52 -5.35
CA GLY A 108 0.32 -9.47 -4.90
C GLY A 108 -0.91 -9.46 -5.81
N GLU A 109 -1.52 -10.65 -6.03
CA GLU A 109 -2.67 -10.85 -6.91
C GLU A 109 -3.83 -9.90 -6.60
N THR A 110 -4.08 -9.66 -5.31
CA THR A 110 -5.14 -8.75 -4.85
C THR A 110 -4.92 -7.32 -5.33
N SER A 111 -3.72 -6.77 -5.14
CA SER A 111 -3.40 -5.40 -5.57
C SER A 111 -3.43 -5.28 -7.08
N VAL A 112 -2.89 -6.25 -7.80
CA VAL A 112 -2.93 -6.30 -9.27
C VAL A 112 -4.37 -6.32 -9.77
N ALA A 113 -5.24 -7.15 -9.18
CA ALA A 113 -6.64 -7.24 -9.55
C ALA A 113 -7.40 -5.92 -9.27
N LEU A 114 -7.20 -5.31 -8.10
CA LEU A 114 -7.80 -4.02 -7.74
C LEU A 114 -7.36 -2.90 -8.69
N ASN A 115 -6.07 -2.84 -9.03
CA ASN A 115 -5.55 -1.85 -9.96
C ASN A 115 -6.11 -2.05 -11.38
N ARG A 116 -6.15 -3.29 -11.89
CA ARG A 116 -6.77 -3.60 -13.18
C ARG A 116 -8.24 -3.20 -13.24
N LEU A 117 -8.98 -3.51 -12.17
CA LEU A 117 -10.39 -3.15 -12.05
C LEU A 117 -10.57 -1.62 -12.11
N SER A 118 -9.75 -0.88 -11.38
CA SER A 118 -9.75 0.58 -11.37
C SER A 118 -9.37 1.18 -12.73
N ILE A 119 -8.32 0.66 -13.37
CA ILE A 119 -7.90 1.10 -14.71
C ILE A 119 -9.00 0.87 -15.73
N GLY A 120 -9.67 -0.31 -15.69
CA GLY A 120 -10.81 -0.61 -16.59
C GLY A 120 -12.01 0.32 -16.40
N GLN A 121 -12.06 1.07 -15.31
CA GLN A 121 -13.12 2.04 -15.00
C GLN A 121 -12.67 3.50 -15.13
N SER A 122 -11.40 3.75 -15.48
CA SER A 122 -10.80 5.10 -15.47
C SER A 122 -11.51 6.12 -16.35
N ASN A 123 -12.17 5.67 -17.43
CA ASN A 123 -12.92 6.53 -18.36
C ASN A 123 -14.36 6.79 -17.92
N ARG A 124 -14.80 6.31 -16.75
CA ARG A 124 -16.14 6.58 -16.22
C ARG A 124 -16.07 7.78 -15.29
N ASP A 125 -17.13 8.60 -15.30
CA ASP A 125 -17.24 9.79 -14.44
C ASP A 125 -17.12 9.45 -12.95
N ASP A 126 -17.48 8.22 -12.56
CA ASP A 126 -17.34 7.70 -11.21
C ASP A 126 -16.22 6.65 -11.10
N ASN A 127 -14.97 7.08 -11.26
CA ASN A 127 -13.80 6.24 -10.95
C ASN A 127 -13.49 6.28 -9.43
N ARG A 128 -14.46 5.82 -8.64
CA ARG A 128 -14.36 5.81 -7.18
C ARG A 128 -13.22 4.94 -6.67
N LEU A 129 -13.11 3.70 -7.16
CA LEU A 129 -12.05 2.79 -6.74
C LEU A 129 -10.66 3.36 -7.02
N GLY A 130 -10.47 4.01 -8.18
CA GLY A 130 -9.21 4.67 -8.52
C GLY A 130 -8.85 5.80 -7.54
N ARG A 131 -9.83 6.63 -7.19
CA ARG A 131 -9.62 7.69 -6.18
C ARG A 131 -9.26 7.11 -4.81
N LEU A 132 -9.92 6.03 -4.39
CA LEU A 132 -9.61 5.36 -3.12
C LEU A 132 -8.21 4.73 -3.13
N LEU A 133 -7.81 4.05 -4.22
CA LEU A 133 -6.46 3.49 -4.37
C LEU A 133 -5.38 4.58 -4.32
N LEU A 134 -5.64 5.76 -4.89
CA LEU A 134 -4.72 6.88 -4.79
C LEU A 134 -4.66 7.43 -3.35
N VAL A 135 -5.80 7.77 -2.76
CA VAL A 135 -5.85 8.49 -1.48
C VAL A 135 -5.55 7.56 -0.30
N ARG A 136 -6.23 6.42 -0.20
CA ARG A 136 -6.10 5.47 0.92
C ARG A 136 -5.00 4.43 0.73
N GLY A 137 -4.52 4.26 -0.50
CA GLY A 137 -3.39 3.38 -0.83
C GLY A 137 -2.11 4.19 -1.01
N LYS A 138 -1.87 4.67 -2.23
CA LYS A 138 -0.59 5.27 -2.63
C LYS A 138 -0.17 6.45 -1.76
N HIS A 139 -1.05 7.44 -1.53
CA HIS A 139 -0.69 8.64 -0.76
C HIS A 139 -0.42 8.33 0.71
N MET A 140 -1.15 7.39 1.30
CA MET A 140 -0.92 6.96 2.67
C MET A 140 0.45 6.28 2.83
N ILE A 141 0.81 5.39 1.92
CA ILE A 141 2.13 4.74 1.92
C ILE A 141 3.23 5.78 1.69
N SER A 142 3.05 6.71 0.74
CA SER A 142 4.01 7.79 0.49
C SER A 142 4.22 8.68 1.72
N ALA A 143 3.17 9.06 2.43
CA ALA A 143 3.29 9.89 3.63
C ALA A 143 4.13 9.20 4.73
N LYS A 144 3.86 7.93 5.00
CA LYS A 144 4.64 7.13 5.96
C LYS A 144 6.08 6.91 5.49
N ALA A 145 6.28 6.66 4.19
CA ALA A 145 7.62 6.49 3.62
C ALA A 145 8.45 7.77 3.75
N ARG A 146 7.86 8.95 3.52
CA ARG A 146 8.53 10.24 3.75
C ARG A 146 8.97 10.40 5.21
N ALA A 147 8.12 10.04 6.16
CA ALA A 147 8.50 10.08 7.58
C ALA A 147 9.70 9.17 7.88
N LEU A 148 9.78 7.99 7.26
CA LEU A 148 10.93 7.09 7.36
C LEU A 148 12.18 7.72 6.74
N MET A 149 12.08 8.36 5.56
CA MET A 149 13.19 9.09 4.93
C MET A 149 13.70 10.21 5.83
N GLU A 150 12.80 11.06 6.34
CA GLU A 150 13.15 12.15 7.27
C GLU A 150 13.85 11.65 8.53
N ALA A 151 13.39 10.53 9.10
CA ALA A 151 14.05 9.91 10.24
C ALA A 151 15.50 9.50 9.91
N GLY A 152 15.74 8.99 8.71
CA GLY A 152 17.09 8.67 8.23
C GLY A 152 17.96 9.91 8.02
N ARG A 153 17.40 10.98 7.47
CA ARG A 153 18.08 12.27 7.28
C ARG A 153 18.46 12.92 8.61
N HIS A 154 17.54 13.00 9.57
CA HIS A 154 17.77 13.57 10.89
C HIS A 154 18.87 12.86 11.69
N ARG A 155 19.07 11.57 11.42
CA ARG A 155 20.14 10.77 12.04
C ARG A 155 21.46 10.79 11.27
N GLY A 156 21.52 11.48 10.14
CA GLY A 156 22.70 11.54 9.29
C GLY A 156 22.99 10.25 8.52
N TYR A 157 22.01 9.37 8.35
CA TYR A 157 22.16 8.15 7.54
C TYR A 157 21.87 8.38 6.08
N LEU A 158 21.05 9.40 5.77
CA LEU A 158 20.66 9.78 4.43
C LEU A 158 20.88 11.29 4.22
N LYS A 159 21.18 11.67 2.99
CA LYS A 159 21.36 13.06 2.56
C LYS A 159 20.54 13.31 1.30
N PHE A 160 19.54 14.16 1.40
CA PHE A 160 18.66 14.61 0.31
C PHE A 160 18.02 15.95 0.67
N ASP A 161 17.47 16.64 -0.32
CA ASP A 161 16.79 17.92 -0.12
C ASP A 161 15.27 17.72 0.11
N ASP A 162 14.66 16.76 -0.60
CA ASP A 162 13.21 16.46 -0.54
C ASP A 162 12.97 14.98 -0.25
N ALA A 163 12.20 14.71 0.81
CA ALA A 163 11.85 13.35 1.22
C ALA A 163 10.89 12.65 0.26
N GLU A 164 10.02 13.41 -0.43
CA GLU A 164 9.14 12.84 -1.45
C GLU A 164 9.94 12.38 -2.66
N GLU A 165 10.91 13.21 -3.12
CA GLU A 165 11.82 12.83 -4.22
C GLU A 165 12.65 11.60 -3.84
N ALA A 166 13.23 11.58 -2.64
CA ALA A 166 13.99 10.43 -2.14
C ALA A 166 13.14 9.16 -2.13
N TYR A 167 11.89 9.23 -1.65
CA TYR A 167 10.97 8.10 -1.69
C TYR A 167 10.63 7.67 -3.12
N GLN A 168 10.35 8.62 -4.03
CA GLN A 168 10.05 8.30 -5.43
C GLN A 168 11.21 7.59 -6.12
N VAL A 169 12.46 7.96 -5.80
CA VAL A 169 13.65 7.26 -6.32
C VAL A 169 13.72 5.83 -5.76
N LEU A 170 13.54 5.63 -4.46
CA LEU A 170 13.50 4.29 -3.86
C LEU A 170 12.38 3.44 -4.49
N TYR A 171 11.19 4.01 -4.64
CA TYR A 171 10.05 3.36 -5.28
C TYR A 171 10.39 2.92 -6.71
N GLY A 172 10.98 3.82 -7.52
CA GLY A 172 11.39 3.51 -8.89
C GLY A 172 12.45 2.41 -8.98
N LEU A 173 13.44 2.43 -8.07
CA LEU A 173 14.49 1.42 -8.00
C LEU A 173 13.96 0.04 -7.60
N ALA A 174 12.95 -0.01 -6.72
CA ALA A 174 12.34 -1.26 -6.25
C ALA A 174 11.32 -1.81 -7.24
N VAL A 175 10.37 -1.00 -7.67
CA VAL A 175 9.21 -1.45 -8.47
C VAL A 175 9.57 -1.67 -9.93
N ARG A 176 10.45 -0.83 -10.49
CA ARG A 176 10.87 -0.87 -11.91
C ARG A 176 9.65 -0.94 -12.85
N ASP A 177 9.73 -1.74 -13.91
CA ASP A 177 8.65 -2.02 -14.85
C ASP A 177 7.79 -3.24 -14.47
N VAL A 178 8.18 -3.98 -13.42
CA VAL A 178 7.53 -5.24 -13.05
C VAL A 178 6.04 -5.04 -12.78
N HIS A 179 5.67 -4.00 -12.05
CA HIS A 179 4.26 -3.73 -11.73
C HIS A 179 3.41 -3.51 -12.99
N ILE A 180 3.90 -2.72 -13.95
CA ILE A 180 3.13 -2.50 -15.20
C ILE A 180 3.02 -3.78 -16.03
N ARG A 181 4.07 -4.62 -16.09
CA ARG A 181 4.00 -5.92 -16.77
C ARG A 181 3.00 -6.86 -16.11
N LEU A 182 2.97 -6.90 -14.76
CA LEU A 182 1.95 -7.64 -14.02
C LEU A 182 0.54 -7.12 -14.34
N LEU A 183 0.33 -5.80 -14.38
CA LEU A 183 -0.96 -5.20 -14.75
C LEU A 183 -1.38 -5.57 -16.18
N LEU A 184 -0.45 -5.74 -17.09
CA LEU A 184 -0.70 -6.16 -18.49
C LEU A 184 -0.86 -7.68 -18.65
N GLY A 185 -0.71 -8.47 -17.58
CA GLY A 185 -1.00 -9.91 -17.59
C GLY A 185 0.22 -10.81 -17.63
N GLU A 186 1.42 -10.25 -17.61
CA GLU A 186 2.63 -11.04 -17.47
C GLU A 186 2.73 -11.66 -16.07
N LYS A 187 3.44 -12.76 -15.95
CA LYS A 187 3.74 -13.39 -14.65
C LYS A 187 5.14 -13.00 -14.21
N ALA A 188 5.32 -12.77 -12.92
CA ALA A 188 6.64 -12.53 -12.35
C ALA A 188 7.58 -13.72 -12.62
N SER A 189 8.81 -13.43 -13.03
CA SER A 189 9.88 -14.42 -13.16
C SER A 189 10.29 -14.98 -11.78
N GLU A 190 11.12 -16.02 -11.75
CA GLU A 190 11.63 -16.57 -10.49
C GLU A 190 12.46 -15.54 -9.71
N GLU A 191 13.29 -14.77 -10.41
CA GLU A 191 14.05 -13.68 -9.79
C GLU A 191 13.14 -12.58 -9.24
N GLU A 192 12.05 -12.28 -9.93
CA GLU A 192 11.08 -11.25 -9.49
C GLU A 192 10.21 -11.71 -8.33
N ARG A 193 10.18 -12.99 -8.00
CA ARG A 193 9.54 -13.54 -6.80
C ARG A 193 10.41 -13.44 -5.57
N ASP A 194 11.72 -13.29 -5.72
CA ASP A 194 12.62 -12.98 -4.61
C ASP A 194 12.51 -11.48 -4.25
N LEU A 195 11.44 -11.14 -3.55
CA LEU A 195 11.14 -9.76 -3.19
C LEU A 195 12.17 -9.17 -2.24
N ASN A 196 12.75 -10.00 -1.35
CA ASN A 196 13.78 -9.54 -0.43
C ASN A 196 15.08 -9.20 -1.18
N GLY A 197 15.54 -10.07 -2.08
CA GLY A 197 16.72 -9.80 -2.91
C GLY A 197 16.53 -8.57 -3.79
N GLN A 198 15.33 -8.36 -4.36
CA GLN A 198 15.03 -7.14 -5.11
C GLN A 198 15.07 -5.88 -4.23
N ALA A 199 14.51 -5.95 -3.02
CA ALA A 199 14.53 -4.85 -2.06
C ALA A 199 15.96 -4.52 -1.61
N GLU A 200 16.80 -5.53 -1.33
CA GLU A 200 18.21 -5.33 -0.99
C GLU A 200 18.96 -4.61 -2.11
N VAL A 201 18.82 -5.06 -3.36
CA VAL A 201 19.44 -4.40 -4.52
C VAL A 201 18.94 -2.97 -4.70
N ALA A 202 17.64 -2.72 -4.50
CA ALA A 202 17.08 -1.38 -4.60
C ALA A 202 17.63 -0.45 -3.51
N VAL A 203 17.69 -0.91 -2.28
CA VAL A 203 18.24 -0.17 -1.14
C VAL A 203 19.74 0.08 -1.31
N ASP A 204 20.51 -0.90 -1.80
CA ASP A 204 21.93 -0.72 -2.11
C ASP A 204 22.16 0.38 -3.13
N ARG A 205 21.35 0.41 -4.19
CA ARG A 205 21.41 1.48 -5.21
C ARG A 205 20.97 2.83 -4.64
N PHE A 206 19.95 2.83 -3.80
CA PHE A 206 19.45 4.02 -3.12
C PHE A 206 20.54 4.65 -2.22
N TYR A 207 21.26 3.84 -1.44
CA TYR A 207 22.36 4.32 -0.61
C TYR A 207 23.56 4.87 -1.41
N LYS A 208 23.77 4.43 -2.65
CA LYS A 208 24.79 5.04 -3.53
C LYS A 208 24.42 6.47 -3.95
N LEU A 209 23.13 6.80 -3.94
CA LEU A 209 22.62 8.11 -4.32
C LEU A 209 22.46 9.04 -3.10
N PHE A 210 21.99 8.50 -2.00
CA PHE A 210 21.54 9.28 -0.84
C PHE A 210 22.18 8.85 0.49
N GLY A 211 23.06 7.87 0.53
CA GLY A 211 23.80 7.51 1.74
C GLY A 211 24.75 8.62 2.17
N ALA A 212 24.81 8.91 3.49
CA ALA A 212 25.67 9.93 4.08
C ALA A 212 26.98 9.32 4.62
#